data_a0d54117c88812056025b282b79a10e5
#
_entry.id   a0d54117c88812056025b282b79a10e5
#
_cell.length_a   1.000
_cell.length_b   1.000
_cell.length_c   1.000
_cell.angle_alpha   90.00
_cell.angle_beta   90.00
_cell.angle_gamma   90.00
#
_symmetry.space_group_name_H-M   'P 1'
#
loop_
_entity.id
_entity.type
_entity.pdbx_description
1 polymer ?
#
loop_
_entity_poly.entity_id
_entity_poly.type
_entity_poly.pdbx_seq_one_letter_code
_entity_poly.pdbx_strand_id
1 'polypeptide(L)'
;MIIKNMSFKVGQTMIICGVAKPDATNFAVNIGPDEQDITLHINVRFDAHGDENTVVCNSYEGGNWCGEVREGGFPFQQGESFKITIEFTPAEFLVTLSDGSTIHFANRMGAEKYSVTSFDGEARIQSIEIK
;
A
#
# COMPACT_ATOMS: atom_id res chain seq x y z
N MET A 1 -9.56 4.80 -7.71
CA MET A 1 -9.48 6.17 -7.18
C MET A 1 -8.05 6.65 -7.21
N ILE A 2 -7.83 7.83 -7.72
CA ILE A 2 -6.49 8.42 -7.82
C ILE A 2 -6.52 9.79 -7.16
N ILE A 3 -5.58 10.06 -6.27
CA ILE A 3 -5.43 11.33 -5.59
C ILE A 3 -4.09 11.93 -6.01
N LYS A 4 -4.14 13.10 -6.67
CA LYS A 4 -2.95 13.82 -7.12
C LYS A 4 -2.71 15.03 -6.25
N ASN A 5 -1.47 15.51 -6.26
CA ASN A 5 -1.08 16.73 -5.53
C ASN A 5 -1.27 16.64 -4.02
N MET A 6 -1.29 15.43 -3.48
CA MET A 6 -1.30 15.19 -2.06
C MET A 6 0.08 14.64 -1.68
N SER A 7 1.01 15.54 -1.40
CA SER A 7 2.39 15.16 -1.15
C SER A 7 2.55 14.37 0.14
N PHE A 8 3.15 13.19 0.02
CA PHE A 8 3.58 12.36 1.14
C PHE A 8 5.10 12.48 1.22
N LYS A 9 5.60 12.97 2.36
CA LYS A 9 7.01 13.35 2.52
C LYS A 9 7.69 12.52 3.59
N VAL A 10 9.01 12.41 3.48
CA VAL A 10 9.86 11.85 4.54
C VAL A 10 9.52 12.52 5.88
N GLY A 11 9.36 11.70 6.92
CA GLY A 11 8.99 12.15 8.26
C GLY A 11 7.49 12.13 8.53
N GLN A 12 6.67 11.89 7.52
CA GLN A 12 5.21 11.82 7.67
C GLN A 12 4.72 10.38 7.78
N THR A 13 3.50 10.27 8.30
CA THR A 13 2.79 8.99 8.41
C THR A 13 1.46 9.11 7.67
N MET A 14 1.17 8.12 6.81
CA MET A 14 -0.11 8.01 6.12
C MET A 14 -0.94 6.91 6.79
N ILE A 15 -2.17 7.22 7.14
CA ILE A 15 -3.11 6.29 7.76
C ILE A 15 -4.28 6.09 6.82
N ILE A 16 -4.51 4.84 6.41
CA ILE A 16 -5.56 4.48 5.46
C ILE A 16 -6.53 3.55 6.16
N CYS A 17 -7.80 3.93 6.17
CA CYS A 17 -8.88 3.09 6.69
C CYS A 17 -9.87 2.79 5.58
N GLY A 18 -10.36 1.57 5.56
CA GLY A 18 -11.32 1.15 4.55
C GLY A 18 -12.01 -0.14 4.94
N VAL A 19 -12.81 -0.67 4.00
CA VAL A 19 -13.54 -1.93 4.15
C VAL A 19 -13.30 -2.76 2.90
N ALA A 20 -12.84 -4.00 3.07
CA ALA A 20 -12.77 -4.95 1.96
C ALA A 20 -14.18 -5.39 1.57
N LYS A 21 -14.45 -5.50 0.28
CA LYS A 21 -15.76 -6.00 -0.17
C LYS A 21 -15.97 -7.45 0.28
N PRO A 22 -17.25 -7.88 0.48
CA PRO A 22 -17.54 -9.22 1.01
C PRO A 22 -16.99 -10.37 0.16
N ASP A 23 -16.79 -10.16 -1.14
CA ASP A 23 -16.29 -11.15 -2.06
C ASP A 23 -14.94 -10.75 -2.66
N ALA A 24 -14.21 -9.86 -2.00
CA ALA A 24 -12.95 -9.35 -2.52
C ALA A 24 -11.93 -10.47 -2.76
N THR A 25 -11.31 -10.46 -3.92
CA THR A 25 -10.16 -11.33 -4.21
C THR A 25 -8.85 -10.64 -3.85
N ASN A 26 -8.78 -9.33 -4.08
CA ASN A 26 -7.62 -8.52 -3.70
C ASN A 26 -7.94 -7.03 -3.82
N PHE A 27 -7.10 -6.21 -3.19
CA PHE A 27 -7.08 -4.77 -3.42
C PHE A 27 -5.65 -4.26 -3.24
N ALA A 28 -5.38 -3.05 -3.72
CA ALA A 28 -4.04 -2.48 -3.64
C ALA A 28 -4.07 -1.00 -3.26
N VAL A 29 -3.01 -0.60 -2.55
CA VAL A 29 -2.67 0.80 -2.26
C VAL A 29 -1.39 1.11 -3.00
N ASN A 30 -1.36 2.23 -3.72
CA ASN A 30 -0.20 2.63 -4.51
C ASN A 30 0.23 4.04 -4.15
N ILE A 31 1.54 4.22 -3.98
CA ILE A 31 2.17 5.53 -3.76
C ILE A 31 3.25 5.69 -4.82
N GLY A 32 3.27 6.82 -5.51
CA GLY A 32 4.26 7.06 -6.54
C GLY A 32 4.45 8.51 -6.92
N PRO A 33 5.44 8.77 -7.80
CA PRO A 33 5.74 10.13 -8.24
C PRO A 33 4.73 10.66 -9.26
N ASP A 34 4.08 9.76 -10.00
CA ASP A 34 3.11 10.07 -11.04
C ASP A 34 2.14 8.90 -11.22
N GLU A 35 1.33 8.92 -12.28
CA GLU A 35 0.34 7.87 -12.52
C GLU A 35 0.94 6.62 -13.18
N GLN A 36 2.16 6.72 -13.73
CA GLN A 36 2.80 5.62 -14.44
C GLN A 36 3.66 4.75 -13.51
N ASP A 37 4.37 5.37 -12.57
CA ASP A 37 5.30 4.67 -11.71
C ASP A 37 4.76 4.56 -10.28
N ILE A 38 5.09 3.45 -9.62
CA ILE A 38 4.66 3.16 -8.25
C ILE A 38 5.91 2.84 -7.43
N THR A 39 6.17 3.64 -6.40
CA THR A 39 7.30 3.40 -5.49
C THR A 39 6.94 2.38 -4.42
N LEU A 40 5.68 2.34 -3.99
CA LEU A 40 5.17 1.36 -3.03
C LEU A 40 3.78 0.91 -3.46
N HIS A 41 3.68 -0.37 -3.80
CA HIS A 41 2.43 -1.08 -4.11
C HIS A 41 2.21 -2.09 -3.00
N ILE A 42 1.12 -1.93 -2.25
CA ILE A 42 0.72 -2.87 -1.20
C ILE A 42 -0.49 -3.63 -1.72
N ASN A 43 -0.31 -4.90 -2.06
CA ASN A 43 -1.39 -5.74 -2.58
C ASN A 43 -1.84 -6.73 -1.53
N VAL A 44 -3.06 -6.56 -1.06
CA VAL A 44 -3.70 -7.46 -0.09
C VAL A 44 -4.45 -8.52 -0.89
N ARG A 45 -3.95 -9.75 -0.85
CA ARG A 45 -4.47 -10.87 -1.64
C ARG A 45 -5.22 -11.84 -0.75
N PHE A 46 -6.56 -11.85 -0.87
CA PHE A 46 -7.37 -12.89 -0.24
C PHE A 46 -7.21 -14.20 -1.05
N ASP A 47 -7.31 -14.07 -2.37
CA ASP A 47 -7.11 -15.19 -3.31
C ASP A 47 -6.87 -14.59 -4.70
N ALA A 48 -5.62 -14.35 -5.02
CA ALA A 48 -5.25 -13.71 -6.29
C ALA A 48 -3.78 -14.01 -6.62
N HIS A 49 -3.48 -14.06 -7.91
CA HIS A 49 -2.12 -14.18 -8.43
C HIS A 49 -1.35 -15.38 -7.85
N GLY A 50 -2.06 -16.47 -7.51
CA GLY A 50 -1.45 -17.67 -6.92
C GLY A 50 -1.22 -17.60 -5.42
N ASP A 51 -1.58 -16.50 -4.75
CA ASP A 51 -1.46 -16.37 -3.31
C ASP A 51 -2.82 -16.32 -2.63
N GLU A 52 -2.90 -16.94 -1.45
CA GLU A 52 -4.05 -16.84 -0.55
C GLU A 52 -3.61 -16.17 0.75
N ASN A 53 -4.42 -15.23 1.25
CA ASN A 53 -4.22 -14.57 2.53
C ASN A 53 -2.78 -14.06 2.72
N THR A 54 -2.30 -13.32 1.72
CA THR A 54 -0.92 -12.83 1.68
C THR A 54 -0.90 -11.36 1.30
N VAL A 55 -0.06 -10.57 1.98
CA VAL A 55 0.24 -9.19 1.59
C VAL A 55 1.53 -9.21 0.79
N VAL A 56 1.49 -8.66 -0.42
CA VAL A 56 2.66 -8.59 -1.31
C VAL A 56 2.94 -7.13 -1.62
N CYS A 57 4.16 -6.69 -1.36
CA CYS A 57 4.61 -5.35 -1.70
C CYS A 57 5.58 -5.40 -2.87
N ASN A 58 5.52 -4.37 -3.71
CA ASN A 58 6.42 -4.26 -4.86
C ASN A 58 6.51 -2.80 -5.31
N SER A 59 7.33 -2.55 -6.31
CA SER A 59 7.39 -1.28 -7.02
C SER A 59 7.24 -1.54 -8.51
N TYR A 60 6.78 -0.52 -9.24
CA TYR A 60 6.57 -0.58 -10.69
C TYR A 60 7.26 0.63 -11.29
N GLU A 61 8.25 0.40 -12.14
CA GLU A 61 9.07 1.46 -12.71
C GLU A 61 9.45 1.14 -14.14
N GLY A 62 9.25 2.11 -15.03
CA GLY A 62 9.60 1.95 -16.44
C GLY A 62 8.82 0.84 -17.14
N GLY A 63 7.59 0.57 -16.73
CA GLY A 63 6.75 -0.46 -17.33
C GLY A 63 6.96 -1.86 -16.79
N ASN A 64 7.78 -2.03 -15.74
CA ASN A 64 8.08 -3.35 -15.20
C ASN A 64 7.88 -3.42 -13.69
N TRP A 65 7.30 -4.53 -13.22
CA TRP A 65 7.31 -4.88 -11.82
C TRP A 65 8.71 -5.27 -11.40
N CYS A 66 9.10 -4.86 -10.18
CA CYS A 66 10.42 -5.13 -9.62
C CYS A 66 10.38 -6.37 -8.70
N GLY A 67 11.16 -6.39 -7.62
CA GLY A 67 11.22 -7.55 -6.72
C GLY A 67 10.14 -7.50 -5.64
N GLU A 68 9.36 -8.59 -5.51
CA GLU A 68 8.31 -8.70 -4.51
C GLU A 68 8.85 -8.90 -3.10
N VAL A 69 8.15 -8.30 -2.11
CA VAL A 69 8.44 -8.48 -0.68
C VAL A 69 7.18 -9.02 -0.02
N ARG A 70 7.34 -10.12 0.72
CA ARG A 70 6.27 -10.76 1.51
C ARG A 70 6.70 -10.82 2.96
N GLU A 71 6.13 -9.95 3.79
CA GLU A 71 6.38 -9.87 5.23
C GLU A 71 5.06 -9.62 5.95
N GLY A 72 5.10 -9.68 7.28
CA GLY A 72 3.96 -9.38 8.11
C GLY A 72 2.94 -10.51 8.15
N GLY A 73 1.83 -10.24 8.84
CA GLY A 73 0.71 -11.15 8.92
C GLY A 73 -0.34 -10.84 7.86
N PHE A 74 -1.53 -11.41 8.07
CA PHE A 74 -2.67 -11.11 7.20
C PHE A 74 -3.92 -10.81 8.05
N PRO A 75 -3.99 -9.62 8.68
CA PRO A 75 -5.13 -9.24 9.54
C PRO A 75 -6.27 -8.63 8.73
N PHE A 76 -6.63 -9.28 7.64
CA PHE A 76 -7.71 -8.82 6.74
C PHE A 76 -8.76 -9.91 6.61
N GLN A 77 -10.02 -9.49 6.55
CA GLN A 77 -11.14 -10.39 6.25
C GLN A 77 -12.07 -9.71 5.25
N GLN A 78 -12.61 -10.49 4.34
CA GLN A 78 -13.62 -10.03 3.40
C GLN A 78 -14.80 -9.44 4.17
N GLY A 79 -15.29 -8.28 3.74
CA GLY A 79 -16.40 -7.61 4.38
C GLY A 79 -16.05 -6.81 5.63
N GLU A 80 -14.81 -6.88 6.11
CA GLU A 80 -14.38 -6.23 7.35
C GLU A 80 -13.56 -4.97 7.12
N SER A 81 -13.59 -4.09 8.10
CA SER A 81 -12.76 -2.88 8.09
C SER A 81 -11.29 -3.21 8.35
N PHE A 82 -10.44 -2.37 7.82
CA PHE A 82 -8.99 -2.49 7.99
C PHE A 82 -8.34 -1.13 8.18
N LYS A 83 -7.11 -1.14 8.70
CA LYS A 83 -6.28 0.04 8.84
C LYS A 83 -4.86 -0.31 8.41
N ILE A 84 -4.28 0.51 7.54
CA ILE A 84 -2.89 0.40 7.09
C ILE A 84 -2.21 1.71 7.44
N THR A 85 -1.09 1.62 8.15
CA THR A 85 -0.29 2.77 8.54
C THR A 85 1.06 2.70 7.82
N ILE A 86 1.47 3.78 7.18
CA ILE A 86 2.72 3.83 6.41
C ILE A 86 3.55 4.99 6.95
N GLU A 87 4.71 4.68 7.54
CA GLU A 87 5.68 5.69 7.97
C GLU A 87 6.75 5.83 6.90
N PHE A 88 6.97 7.06 6.44
CA PHE A 88 7.96 7.34 5.41
C PHE A 88 9.24 7.86 6.06
N THR A 89 10.31 7.06 5.97
CA THR A 89 11.65 7.44 6.43
C THR A 89 12.57 7.64 5.23
N PRO A 90 13.76 8.24 5.41
CA PRO A 90 14.67 8.42 4.27
C PRO A 90 15.02 7.14 3.52
N ALA A 91 15.11 6.02 4.23
CA ALA A 91 15.56 4.75 3.65
C ALA A 91 14.42 3.82 3.25
N GLU A 92 13.26 3.92 3.91
CA GLU A 92 12.21 2.92 3.73
C GLU A 92 10.82 3.43 4.06
N PHE A 93 9.83 2.64 3.66
CA PHE A 93 8.46 2.73 4.16
C PHE A 93 8.27 1.63 5.19
N LEU A 94 7.81 2.00 6.38
CA LEU A 94 7.41 1.03 7.40
C LEU A 94 5.90 0.92 7.38
N VAL A 95 5.40 -0.22 6.93
CA VAL A 95 3.96 -0.49 6.84
C VAL A 95 3.54 -1.28 8.07
N THR A 96 2.59 -0.75 8.82
CA THR A 96 2.04 -1.43 10.01
C THR A 96 0.59 -1.82 9.73
N LEU A 97 0.27 -3.08 9.94
CA LEU A 97 -1.06 -3.65 9.73
C LEU A 97 -1.86 -3.67 11.04
N SER A 98 -3.14 -4.02 10.95
CA SER A 98 -4.06 -3.93 12.11
C SER A 98 -3.68 -4.81 13.30
N ASP A 99 -2.94 -5.90 13.07
CA ASP A 99 -2.47 -6.80 14.13
C ASP A 99 -1.12 -6.39 14.72
N GLY A 100 -0.58 -5.25 14.29
CA GLY A 100 0.74 -4.78 14.70
C GLY A 100 1.90 -5.37 13.91
N SER A 101 1.65 -6.30 12.99
CA SER A 101 2.71 -6.82 12.14
C SER A 101 3.19 -5.75 11.17
N THR A 102 4.44 -5.82 10.77
CA THR A 102 5.10 -4.79 9.96
C THR A 102 5.71 -5.35 8.69
N ILE A 103 5.79 -4.48 7.69
CA ILE A 103 6.50 -4.76 6.44
C ILE A 103 7.49 -3.62 6.22
N HIS A 104 8.75 -3.97 6.02
CA HIS A 104 9.80 -3.00 5.68
C HIS A 104 9.98 -3.01 4.17
N PHE A 105 9.75 -1.87 3.53
CA PHE A 105 9.89 -1.76 2.09
C PHE A 105 10.82 -0.60 1.74
N ALA A 106 11.95 -0.90 1.11
CA ALA A 106 12.94 0.13 0.75
C ALA A 106 12.32 1.20 -0.15
N ASN A 107 12.71 2.46 0.08
CA ASN A 107 12.39 3.56 -0.82
C ASN A 107 13.28 3.45 -2.07
N ARG A 108 12.90 2.56 -2.99
CA ARG A 108 13.74 2.18 -4.14
C ARG A 108 14.01 3.32 -5.11
N MET A 109 13.06 4.24 -5.25
CA MET A 109 13.23 5.40 -6.13
C MET A 109 14.03 6.52 -5.48
N GLY A 110 14.15 6.51 -4.15
CA GLY A 110 14.99 7.43 -3.42
C GLY A 110 14.52 8.87 -3.33
N ALA A 111 13.27 9.17 -3.72
CA ALA A 111 12.74 10.52 -3.60
C ALA A 111 12.36 10.85 -2.16
N GLU A 112 12.31 12.14 -1.83
CA GLU A 112 11.93 12.61 -0.50
C GLU A 112 10.44 12.89 -0.37
N LYS A 113 9.71 12.86 -1.48
CA LYS A 113 8.26 13.03 -1.51
C LYS A 113 7.68 12.35 -2.74
N TYR A 114 6.42 11.95 -2.60
CA TYR A 114 5.63 11.35 -3.68
C TYR A 114 4.27 12.03 -3.72
N SER A 115 3.77 12.30 -4.92
CA SER A 115 2.62 13.19 -5.11
C SER A 115 1.32 12.47 -5.46
N VAL A 116 1.38 11.18 -5.79
CA VAL A 116 0.21 10.43 -6.24
C VAL A 116 -0.03 9.22 -5.35
N THR A 117 -1.27 9.11 -4.86
CA THR A 117 -1.75 7.93 -4.14
C THR A 117 -2.97 7.40 -4.89
N SER A 118 -2.99 6.10 -5.15
CA SER A 118 -4.12 5.47 -5.84
C SER A 118 -4.51 4.16 -5.17
N PHE A 119 -5.74 3.73 -5.47
CA PHE A 119 -6.31 2.51 -4.90
C PHE A 119 -6.94 1.72 -6.04
N ASP A 120 -6.67 0.42 -6.07
CA ASP A 120 -7.22 -0.51 -7.05
C ASP A 120 -7.89 -1.67 -6.36
N GLY A 121 -8.81 -2.32 -7.08
CA GLY A 121 -9.40 -3.57 -6.62
C GLY A 121 -10.61 -3.36 -5.72
N GLU A 122 -10.84 -4.34 -4.86
CA GLU A 122 -12.14 -4.57 -4.26
C GLU A 122 -12.19 -4.16 -2.79
N ALA A 123 -11.89 -2.89 -2.54
CA ALA A 123 -12.07 -2.27 -1.23
C ALA A 123 -12.67 -0.88 -1.39
N ARG A 124 -13.36 -0.44 -0.35
CA ARG A 124 -13.88 0.93 -0.27
C ARG A 124 -13.03 1.68 0.75
N ILE A 125 -12.38 2.74 0.30
CA ILE A 125 -11.56 3.57 1.17
C ILE A 125 -12.45 4.57 1.88
N GLN A 126 -12.35 4.63 3.20
CA GLN A 126 -13.16 5.51 4.04
C GLN A 126 -12.43 6.77 4.44
N SER A 127 -11.12 6.67 4.71
CA SER A 127 -10.33 7.84 5.09
C SER A 127 -8.86 7.65 4.78
N ILE A 128 -8.21 8.77 4.48
CA ILE A 128 -6.76 8.88 4.30
C ILE A 128 -6.32 10.08 5.12
N GLU A 129 -5.36 9.88 6.01
CA GLU A 129 -4.81 10.94 6.84
C GLU A 129 -3.30 10.94 6.69
N ILE A 130 -2.72 12.14 6.48
CA ILE A 130 -1.26 12.32 6.46
C ILE A 130 -0.92 13.29 7.58
N LYS A 131 0.00 12.89 8.44
CA LYS A 131 0.44 13.72 9.56
C LYS A 131 1.93 13.59 9.87
#